data_2e9892ef877bdc7243b374e0817129a5
#
_entry.id   2e9892ef877bdc7243b374e0817129a5
#
_cell.length_a   1.000
_cell.length_b   1.000
_cell.length_c   1.000
_cell.angle_alpha   90.00
_cell.angle_beta   90.00
_cell.angle_gamma   90.00
#
_symmetry.space_group_name_H-M   'P 1'
#
loop_
_entity.id
_entity.type
_entity.pdbx_description
1 polymer ?
#
loop_
_entity_poly.entity_id
_entity_poly.type
_entity_poly.pdbx_seq_one_letter_code
_entity_poly.pdbx_strand_id
1 'polypeptide(L)'
;VIGIAMSSKEHQGHFVSLEVVTNNFEYFFDLFANKLCVFHNAKFDMQFLEDSLGFVFDRWDDTMLLHYCLEEAVGTHGLKTLALRFTDLGDYEKELDDYKKTFARKNKIKLADFNYGMLPMDILAPYACKDGDATFQLYNKFKPLVDKSKEFNYLYNTILKPATKALKVLERTG
;
A
#
# COMPACT_ATOMS: atom_id res chain seq x y z
N VAL A 1 0.02 5.51 12.96
CA VAL A 1 -1.06 5.41 11.93
C VAL A 1 -1.96 6.63 12.06
N ILE A 2 -2.29 7.29 10.93
CA ILE A 2 -3.20 8.46 10.90
C ILE A 2 -4.61 7.99 10.47
N GLY A 3 -4.67 7.00 9.62
CA GLY A 3 -5.86 6.40 9.08
C GLY A 3 -5.51 5.30 8.10
N ILE A 4 -6.54 4.70 7.50
CA ILE A 4 -6.43 3.63 6.51
C ILE A 4 -7.09 4.08 5.22
N ALA A 5 -6.38 3.99 4.10
CA ALA A 5 -6.95 4.19 2.78
C ALA A 5 -7.24 2.83 2.14
N MET A 6 -8.39 2.72 1.51
CA MET A 6 -8.89 1.47 0.92
C MET A 6 -9.57 1.74 -0.42
N SER A 7 -9.53 0.77 -1.31
CA SER A 7 -10.32 0.74 -2.54
C SER A 7 -10.87 -0.66 -2.77
N SER A 8 -12.09 -0.77 -3.23
CA SER A 8 -12.71 -2.02 -3.66
C SER A 8 -13.26 -1.94 -5.09
N LYS A 9 -13.05 -0.80 -5.74
CA LYS A 9 -13.48 -0.54 -7.11
C LYS A 9 -12.57 0.53 -7.72
N GLU A 10 -12.27 0.43 -9.00
CA GLU A 10 -11.51 1.43 -9.75
C GLU A 10 -12.14 2.82 -9.64
N HIS A 11 -11.32 3.83 -9.49
CA HIS A 11 -11.69 5.24 -9.28
C HIS A 11 -12.49 5.53 -8.00
N GLN A 12 -12.43 4.62 -7.03
CA GLN A 12 -13.08 4.79 -5.73
C GLN A 12 -12.11 4.47 -4.60
N GLY A 13 -11.47 5.50 -4.06
CA GLY A 13 -10.68 5.42 -2.85
C GLY A 13 -11.45 5.97 -1.65
N HIS A 14 -11.30 5.35 -0.50
CA HIS A 14 -11.87 5.76 0.77
C HIS A 14 -10.78 5.92 1.81
N PHE A 15 -10.77 7.04 2.50
CA PHE A 15 -9.89 7.27 3.65
C PHE A 15 -10.71 7.24 4.94
N VAL A 16 -10.28 6.42 5.88
CA VAL A 16 -10.91 6.29 7.20
C VAL A 16 -9.90 6.70 8.26
N SER A 17 -10.24 7.70 9.07
CA SER A 17 -9.35 8.16 10.15
C SER A 17 -9.14 7.07 11.20
N LEU A 18 -8.00 7.14 11.90
CA LEU A 18 -7.70 6.20 12.98
C LEU A 18 -8.79 6.20 14.06
N GLU A 19 -9.36 7.35 14.38
CA GLU A 19 -10.46 7.47 15.34
C GLU A 19 -11.69 6.63 14.93
N VAL A 20 -12.10 6.74 13.66
CA VAL A 20 -13.22 5.93 13.14
C VAL A 20 -12.90 4.44 13.15
N VAL A 21 -11.66 4.07 12.77
CA VAL A 21 -11.22 2.67 12.80
C VAL A 21 -11.26 2.11 14.22
N THR A 22 -10.74 2.84 15.20
CA THR A 22 -10.71 2.40 16.61
C THR A 22 -12.10 2.32 17.24
N ASN A 23 -12.96 3.29 16.94
CA ASN A 23 -14.35 3.31 17.44
C ASN A 23 -15.23 2.19 16.82
N ASN A 24 -14.78 1.61 15.69
CA ASN A 24 -15.47 0.52 15.00
C ASN A 24 -14.53 -0.68 14.81
N PHE A 25 -13.68 -0.97 15.80
CA PHE A 25 -12.61 -1.94 15.69
C PHE A 25 -13.11 -3.33 15.25
N GLU A 26 -14.13 -3.87 15.87
CA GLU A 26 -14.69 -5.20 15.57
C GLU A 26 -15.12 -5.30 14.10
N TYR A 27 -15.75 -4.26 13.57
CA TYR A 27 -16.16 -4.23 12.16
C TYR A 27 -14.95 -4.31 11.22
N PHE A 28 -13.90 -3.52 11.48
CA PHE A 28 -12.69 -3.53 10.64
C PHE A 28 -11.88 -4.81 10.84
N PHE A 29 -11.84 -5.36 12.05
CA PHE A 29 -11.19 -6.63 12.32
C PHE A 29 -11.84 -7.75 11.50
N ASP A 30 -13.17 -7.88 11.58
CA ASP A 30 -13.93 -8.87 10.79
C ASP A 30 -13.78 -8.65 9.28
N LEU A 31 -13.78 -7.40 8.84
CA LEU A 31 -13.58 -7.06 7.43
C LEU A 31 -12.23 -7.58 6.93
N PHE A 32 -11.14 -7.28 7.62
CA PHE A 32 -9.79 -7.66 7.20
C PHE A 32 -9.49 -9.14 7.39
N ALA A 33 -10.04 -9.78 8.40
CA ALA A 33 -9.90 -11.22 8.61
C ALA A 33 -10.63 -12.04 7.51
N ASN A 34 -11.79 -11.56 7.04
CA ASN A 34 -12.65 -12.33 6.13
C ASN A 34 -12.47 -11.97 4.65
N LYS A 35 -11.80 -10.85 4.31
CA LYS A 35 -11.60 -10.43 2.92
C LYS A 35 -10.17 -10.66 2.46
N LEU A 36 -10.01 -10.76 1.15
CA LEU A 36 -8.69 -10.68 0.54
C LEU A 36 -8.22 -9.22 0.61
N CYS A 37 -7.15 -8.97 1.37
CA CYS A 37 -6.53 -7.66 1.46
C CYS A 37 -5.36 -7.56 0.48
N VAL A 38 -5.38 -6.57 -0.37
CA VAL A 38 -4.32 -6.33 -1.36
C VAL A 38 -3.52 -5.11 -0.95
N PHE A 39 -2.21 -5.28 -0.90
CA PHE A 39 -1.25 -4.25 -0.53
C PHE A 39 -0.28 -3.95 -1.66
N HIS A 40 0.48 -2.89 -1.49
CA HIS A 40 1.70 -2.66 -2.24
C HIS A 40 2.88 -2.57 -1.26
N ASN A 41 3.76 -3.56 -1.25
CA ASN A 41 4.75 -3.82 -0.19
C ASN A 41 4.06 -4.26 1.13
N ALA A 42 3.28 -5.31 1.04
CA ALA A 42 2.42 -5.86 2.09
C ALA A 42 3.11 -6.02 3.46
N LYS A 43 4.40 -6.38 3.47
CA LYS A 43 5.19 -6.55 4.69
C LYS A 43 5.13 -5.29 5.57
N PHE A 44 5.27 -4.12 4.97
CA PHE A 44 5.29 -2.85 5.68
C PHE A 44 3.92 -2.53 6.30
N ASP A 45 2.86 -2.55 5.50
CA ASP A 45 1.52 -2.18 5.98
C ASP A 45 0.98 -3.19 6.99
N MET A 46 1.14 -4.49 6.72
CA MET A 46 0.70 -5.53 7.65
C MET A 46 1.41 -5.40 9.01
N GLN A 47 2.73 -5.18 9.03
CA GLN A 47 3.45 -5.02 10.28
C GLN A 47 2.93 -3.82 11.08
N PHE A 48 2.74 -2.66 10.42
CA PHE A 48 2.22 -1.47 11.10
C PHE A 48 0.81 -1.67 11.64
N LEU A 49 -0.09 -2.29 10.87
CA LEU A 49 -1.48 -2.50 11.26
C LEU A 49 -1.62 -3.58 12.34
N GLU A 50 -0.79 -4.64 12.29
CA GLU A 50 -0.72 -5.65 13.34
C GLU A 50 -0.18 -5.06 14.65
N ASP A 51 0.94 -4.35 14.59
CA ASP A 51 1.61 -3.81 15.79
C ASP A 51 0.85 -2.65 16.44
N SER A 52 0.20 -1.80 15.63
CA SER A 52 -0.51 -0.62 16.12
C SER A 52 -1.97 -0.89 16.51
N LEU A 53 -2.63 -1.84 15.83
CA LEU A 53 -4.08 -2.05 15.93
C LEU A 53 -4.47 -3.50 16.22
N GLY A 54 -3.53 -4.46 16.16
CA GLY A 54 -3.82 -5.87 16.39
C GLY A 54 -4.60 -6.55 15.25
N PHE A 55 -4.65 -5.96 14.06
CA PHE A 55 -5.30 -6.58 12.92
C PHE A 55 -4.52 -7.81 12.43
N VAL A 56 -5.24 -8.78 11.87
CA VAL A 56 -4.67 -10.00 11.29
C VAL A 56 -5.11 -10.13 9.84
N PHE A 57 -4.17 -10.52 8.97
CA PHE A 57 -4.41 -10.65 7.53
C PHE A 57 -4.11 -12.09 7.09
N ASP A 58 -5.11 -12.97 7.15
CA ASP A 58 -4.95 -14.37 6.73
C ASP A 58 -4.88 -14.50 5.22
N ARG A 59 -5.65 -13.69 4.51
CA ARG A 59 -5.77 -13.67 3.05
C ARG A 59 -5.26 -12.35 2.52
N TRP A 60 -4.07 -12.37 1.93
CA TRP A 60 -3.47 -11.16 1.37
C TRP A 60 -2.72 -11.42 0.07
N ASP A 61 -2.58 -10.39 -0.74
CA ASP A 61 -1.74 -10.34 -1.92
C ASP A 61 -0.93 -9.02 -1.94
N ASP A 62 0.13 -9.01 -2.76
CA ASP A 62 1.06 -7.90 -2.86
C ASP A 62 1.36 -7.55 -4.32
N THR A 63 0.97 -6.36 -4.75
CA THR A 63 1.14 -5.90 -6.13
C THR A 63 2.60 -5.65 -6.50
N MET A 64 3.47 -5.32 -5.54
CA MET A 64 4.91 -5.19 -5.76
C MET A 64 5.53 -6.56 -6.10
N LEU A 65 5.17 -7.60 -5.36
CA LEU A 65 5.65 -8.97 -5.61
C LEU A 65 5.03 -9.57 -6.88
N LEU A 66 3.76 -9.26 -7.18
CA LEU A 66 3.15 -9.66 -8.46
C LEU A 66 3.91 -9.06 -9.64
N HIS A 67 4.24 -7.76 -9.56
CA HIS A 67 5.03 -7.13 -10.62
C HIS A 67 6.44 -7.69 -10.70
N TYR A 68 7.07 -8.04 -9.59
CA TYR A 68 8.39 -8.68 -9.57
C TYR A 68 8.40 -10.02 -10.33
N CYS A 69 7.33 -10.79 -10.28
CA CYS A 69 7.20 -11.99 -11.10
C CYS A 69 7.18 -11.72 -12.62
N LEU A 70 6.70 -10.53 -13.02
CA LEU A 70 6.54 -10.16 -14.43
C LEU A 70 7.75 -9.39 -14.99
N GLU A 71 8.47 -8.67 -14.15
CA GLU A 71 9.62 -7.84 -14.51
C GLU A 71 10.63 -7.82 -13.34
N GLU A 72 11.87 -8.27 -13.56
CA GLU A 72 12.89 -8.36 -12.52
C GLU A 72 13.77 -7.10 -12.37
N ALA A 73 13.49 -6.04 -13.15
CA ALA A 73 14.34 -4.87 -13.18
C ALA A 73 14.31 -4.11 -11.83
N VAL A 74 15.48 -3.94 -11.23
CA VAL A 74 15.63 -3.25 -9.94
C VAL A 74 15.14 -1.80 -10.01
N GLY A 75 14.38 -1.37 -8.99
CA GLY A 75 13.90 0.02 -8.88
C GLY A 75 12.62 0.32 -9.66
N THR A 76 12.02 -0.67 -10.35
CA THR A 76 10.81 -0.48 -11.16
C THR A 76 9.51 -0.77 -10.42
N HIS A 77 9.58 -1.33 -9.20
CA HIS A 77 8.44 -1.89 -8.49
C HIS A 77 7.70 -0.93 -7.56
N GLY A 78 8.15 0.33 -7.45
CA GLY A 78 7.50 1.31 -6.57
C GLY A 78 6.09 1.69 -7.07
N LEU A 79 5.14 1.89 -6.12
CA LEU A 79 3.74 2.16 -6.43
C LEU A 79 3.55 3.30 -7.45
N LYS A 80 4.27 4.41 -7.27
CA LYS A 80 4.18 5.57 -8.17
C LYS A 80 4.61 5.25 -9.59
N THR A 81 5.75 4.56 -9.72
CA THR A 81 6.27 4.12 -11.02
C THR A 81 5.27 3.21 -11.72
N LEU A 82 4.70 2.26 -10.99
CA LEU A 82 3.72 1.32 -11.54
C LEU A 82 2.39 2.00 -11.85
N ALA A 83 1.91 2.88 -10.99
CA ALA A 83 0.69 3.64 -11.23
C ALA A 83 0.80 4.47 -12.52
N LEU A 84 1.91 5.19 -12.71
CA LEU A 84 2.15 6.00 -13.91
C LEU A 84 2.22 5.15 -15.19
N ARG A 85 2.78 3.93 -15.11
CA ARG A 85 2.94 3.03 -16.28
C ARG A 85 1.68 2.23 -16.61
N PHE A 86 0.90 1.87 -15.62
CA PHE A 86 -0.12 0.83 -15.75
C PHE A 86 -1.53 1.24 -15.34
N THR A 87 -1.72 2.45 -14.83
CA THR A 87 -3.05 3.00 -14.49
C THR A 87 -3.30 4.29 -15.24
N ASP A 88 -4.52 4.80 -15.19
CA ASP A 88 -4.91 6.08 -15.77
C ASP A 88 -4.90 7.24 -14.76
N LEU A 89 -4.37 7.02 -13.56
CA LEU A 89 -4.33 8.02 -12.49
C LEU A 89 -3.33 9.16 -12.73
N GLY A 90 -2.41 8.97 -13.68
CA GLY A 90 -1.37 9.96 -14.01
C GLY A 90 -0.39 10.20 -12.86
N ASP A 91 0.28 11.34 -12.90
CA ASP A 91 1.20 11.77 -11.84
C ASP A 91 0.44 12.48 -10.70
N TYR A 92 -0.22 11.68 -9.88
CA TYR A 92 -0.99 12.18 -8.74
C TYR A 92 -0.13 12.56 -7.51
N GLU A 93 1.15 12.28 -7.55
CA GLU A 93 2.09 12.63 -6.47
C GLU A 93 2.57 14.08 -6.55
N LYS A 94 2.45 14.71 -7.72
CA LYS A 94 2.98 16.05 -7.97
C LYS A 94 2.45 17.09 -6.97
N GLU A 95 1.17 17.10 -6.71
CA GLU A 95 0.55 18.05 -5.76
C GLU A 95 1.12 17.89 -4.34
N LEU A 96 1.29 16.64 -3.89
CA LEU A 96 1.88 16.31 -2.61
C LEU A 96 3.36 16.74 -2.54
N ASP A 97 4.12 16.49 -3.59
CA ASP A 97 5.54 16.87 -3.65
C ASP A 97 5.74 18.39 -3.67
N ASP A 98 4.91 19.12 -4.37
CA ASP A 98 4.94 20.56 -4.39
C ASP A 98 4.57 21.15 -3.02
N TYR A 99 3.60 20.53 -2.34
CA TYR A 99 3.27 20.89 -0.97
C TYR A 99 4.45 20.64 -0.02
N LYS A 100 5.05 19.43 -0.03
CA LYS A 100 6.21 19.06 0.80
C LYS A 100 7.36 20.06 0.64
N LYS A 101 7.72 20.40 -0.60
CA LYS A 101 8.79 21.36 -0.90
C LYS A 101 8.46 22.76 -0.36
N THR A 102 7.23 23.20 -0.54
CA THR A 102 6.77 24.52 -0.08
C THR A 102 6.73 24.60 1.45
N PHE A 103 6.20 23.57 2.10
CA PHE A 103 6.13 23.44 3.56
C PHE A 103 7.53 23.41 4.18
N ALA A 104 8.42 22.59 3.66
CA ALA A 104 9.79 22.46 4.15
C ALA A 104 10.55 23.81 4.06
N ARG A 105 10.40 24.52 2.94
CA ARG A 105 11.00 25.85 2.75
C ARG A 105 10.42 26.88 3.73
N LYS A 106 9.09 26.93 3.88
CA LYS A 106 8.41 27.88 4.76
C LYS A 106 8.78 27.66 6.25
N ASN A 107 8.91 26.42 6.66
CA ASN A 107 9.20 26.06 8.06
C ASN A 107 10.69 25.87 8.33
N LYS A 108 11.58 26.09 7.34
CA LYS A 108 13.05 25.94 7.45
C LYS A 108 13.47 24.56 7.95
N ILE A 109 12.76 23.51 7.57
CA ILE A 109 13.10 22.11 7.84
C ILE A 109 13.68 21.45 6.59
N LYS A 110 14.49 20.39 6.78
CA LYS A 110 14.95 19.59 5.64
C LYS A 110 13.78 18.74 5.13
N LEU A 111 13.76 18.51 3.82
CA LEU A 111 12.72 17.65 3.22
C LEU A 111 12.73 16.22 3.79
N ALA A 112 13.90 15.73 4.23
CA ALA A 112 14.06 14.45 4.90
C ALA A 112 13.39 14.38 6.29
N ASP A 113 13.20 15.53 6.94
CA ASP A 113 12.55 15.62 8.27
C ASP A 113 11.02 15.78 8.15
N PHE A 114 10.51 15.86 6.92
CA PHE A 114 9.07 15.93 6.68
C PHE A 114 8.41 14.57 6.93
N ASN A 115 7.33 14.57 7.68
CA ASN A 115 6.51 13.37 7.88
C ASN A 115 5.05 13.61 7.48
N TYR A 116 4.32 12.54 7.18
CA TYR A 116 2.94 12.62 6.72
C TYR A 116 1.97 13.20 7.76
N GLY A 117 2.32 13.19 9.06
CA GLY A 117 1.56 13.85 10.11
C GLY A 117 1.55 15.38 10.01
N MET A 118 2.44 15.96 9.20
CA MET A 118 2.49 17.40 8.91
C MET A 118 1.58 17.81 7.75
N LEU A 119 0.95 16.84 7.06
CA LEU A 119 0.02 17.10 5.96
C LEU A 119 -1.37 17.48 6.49
N PRO A 120 -1.97 18.53 5.93
CA PRO A 120 -3.39 18.76 6.13
C PRO A 120 -4.21 17.62 5.52
N MET A 121 -5.36 17.34 6.13
CA MET A 121 -6.18 16.19 5.76
C MET A 121 -6.78 16.30 4.35
N ASP A 122 -7.02 17.50 3.87
CA ASP A 122 -7.49 17.80 2.52
C ASP A 122 -6.47 17.48 1.42
N ILE A 123 -5.18 17.34 1.77
CA ILE A 123 -4.12 16.84 0.88
C ILE A 123 -3.84 15.36 1.13
N LEU A 124 -3.75 14.95 2.40
CA LEU A 124 -3.41 13.58 2.76
C LEU A 124 -4.47 12.56 2.30
N ALA A 125 -5.75 12.84 2.58
CA ALA A 125 -6.81 11.87 2.29
C ALA A 125 -7.00 11.60 0.79
N PRO A 126 -7.09 12.61 -0.10
CA PRO A 126 -7.15 12.37 -1.55
C PRO A 126 -5.93 11.62 -2.08
N TYR A 127 -4.73 11.95 -1.60
CA TYR A 127 -3.51 11.26 -1.98
C TYR A 127 -3.55 9.77 -1.57
N ALA A 128 -3.87 9.49 -0.31
CA ALA A 128 -3.96 8.12 0.20
C ALA A 128 -5.07 7.31 -0.51
N CYS A 129 -6.20 7.94 -0.86
CA CYS A 129 -7.25 7.33 -1.67
C CYS A 129 -6.74 6.90 -3.05
N LYS A 130 -5.90 7.72 -3.69
CA LYS A 130 -5.30 7.38 -4.98
C LYS A 130 -4.28 6.24 -4.86
N ASP A 131 -3.53 6.15 -3.75
CA ASP A 131 -2.64 5.00 -3.49
C ASP A 131 -3.45 3.69 -3.36
N GLY A 132 -4.59 3.71 -2.66
CA GLY A 132 -5.50 2.57 -2.58
C GLY A 132 -6.08 2.17 -3.94
N ASP A 133 -6.53 3.15 -4.73
CA ASP A 133 -7.06 2.92 -6.08
C ASP A 133 -5.97 2.39 -7.02
N ALA A 134 -4.78 2.97 -7.02
CA ALA A 134 -3.65 2.48 -7.79
C ALA A 134 -3.34 1.01 -7.47
N THR A 135 -3.29 0.67 -6.18
CA THR A 135 -3.06 -0.70 -5.74
C THR A 135 -4.13 -1.66 -6.26
N PHE A 136 -5.40 -1.26 -6.21
CA PHE A 136 -6.51 -2.06 -6.74
C PHE A 136 -6.41 -2.26 -8.26
N GLN A 137 -6.16 -1.20 -9.04
CA GLN A 137 -6.00 -1.29 -10.50
C GLN A 137 -4.81 -2.17 -10.88
N LEU A 138 -3.66 -2.01 -10.20
CA LEU A 138 -2.47 -2.83 -10.43
C LEU A 138 -2.72 -4.32 -10.12
N TYR A 139 -3.46 -4.61 -9.06
CA TYR A 139 -3.84 -5.98 -8.74
C TYR A 139 -4.68 -6.62 -9.83
N ASN A 140 -5.72 -5.94 -10.30
CA ASN A 140 -6.57 -6.42 -11.38
C ASN A 140 -5.79 -6.67 -12.68
N LYS A 141 -4.71 -5.92 -12.90
CA LYS A 141 -3.86 -6.07 -14.07
C LYS A 141 -2.84 -7.20 -13.93
N PHE A 142 -2.15 -7.30 -12.79
CA PHE A 142 -1.02 -8.20 -12.63
C PHE A 142 -1.43 -9.61 -12.20
N LYS A 143 -2.41 -9.73 -11.31
CA LYS A 143 -2.83 -11.03 -10.77
C LYS A 143 -3.23 -12.03 -11.85
N PRO A 144 -4.06 -11.68 -12.86
CA PRO A 144 -4.41 -12.60 -13.93
C PRO A 144 -3.20 -13.03 -14.78
N LEU A 145 -2.19 -12.18 -14.94
CA LEU A 145 -0.97 -12.51 -15.70
C LEU A 145 -0.11 -13.52 -14.95
N VAL A 146 0.06 -13.32 -13.65
CA VAL A 146 0.79 -14.26 -12.79
C VAL A 146 0.05 -15.60 -12.70
N ASP A 147 -1.28 -15.59 -12.58
CA ASP A 147 -2.07 -16.82 -12.47
C ASP A 147 -2.07 -17.67 -13.75
N LYS A 148 -1.89 -17.07 -14.92
CA LYS A 148 -1.81 -17.79 -16.21
C LYS A 148 -0.52 -18.56 -16.37
N SER A 149 0.61 -18.15 -15.75
CA SER A 149 1.88 -18.86 -15.80
C SER A 149 2.03 -19.76 -14.58
N LYS A 150 2.30 -21.04 -14.80
CA LYS A 150 2.56 -21.98 -13.71
C LYS A 150 3.83 -21.60 -12.94
N GLU A 151 4.84 -21.11 -13.64
CA GLU A 151 6.13 -20.69 -13.08
C GLU A 151 5.96 -19.45 -12.20
N PHE A 152 5.28 -18.42 -12.68
CA PHE A 152 5.04 -17.20 -11.91
C PHE A 152 4.11 -17.45 -10.72
N ASN A 153 3.07 -18.27 -10.92
CA ASN A 153 2.17 -18.65 -9.82
C ASN A 153 2.92 -19.42 -8.73
N TYR A 154 3.80 -20.36 -9.12
CA TYR A 154 4.66 -21.08 -8.18
C TYR A 154 5.61 -20.13 -7.44
N LEU A 155 6.35 -19.29 -8.19
CA LEU A 155 7.25 -18.28 -7.61
C LEU A 155 6.52 -17.40 -6.59
N TYR A 156 5.38 -16.84 -6.97
CA TYR A 156 4.59 -15.95 -6.13
C TYR A 156 4.09 -16.63 -4.85
N ASN A 157 3.37 -17.74 -4.99
CA ASN A 157 2.67 -18.36 -3.87
C ASN A 157 3.56 -19.25 -3.00
N THR A 158 4.59 -19.90 -3.59
CA THR A 158 5.41 -20.89 -2.89
C THR A 158 6.73 -20.32 -2.38
N ILE A 159 7.22 -19.24 -2.99
CA ILE A 159 8.52 -18.65 -2.62
C ILE A 159 8.32 -17.24 -2.04
N LEU A 160 7.78 -16.31 -2.81
CA LEU A 160 7.76 -14.88 -2.41
C LEU A 160 6.85 -14.58 -1.23
N LYS A 161 5.62 -15.09 -1.22
CA LYS A 161 4.71 -14.88 -0.10
C LYS A 161 5.21 -15.50 1.22
N PRO A 162 5.67 -16.75 1.27
CA PRO A 162 6.29 -17.32 2.48
C PRO A 162 7.54 -16.57 2.91
N ALA A 163 8.41 -16.17 1.97
CA ALA A 163 9.61 -15.38 2.28
C ALA A 163 9.25 -14.03 2.91
N THR A 164 8.21 -13.35 2.42
CA THR A 164 7.72 -12.10 3.00
C THR A 164 7.27 -12.26 4.45
N LYS A 165 6.56 -13.36 4.77
CA LYS A 165 6.19 -13.68 6.16
C LYS A 165 7.42 -13.91 7.04
N ALA A 166 8.42 -14.64 6.56
CA ALA A 166 9.66 -14.89 7.29
C ALA A 166 10.45 -13.59 7.52
N LEU A 167 10.60 -12.75 6.48
CA LEU A 167 11.28 -11.45 6.59
C LEU A 167 10.57 -10.51 7.57
N LYS A 168 9.23 -10.49 7.59
CA LYS A 168 8.47 -9.70 8.56
C LYS A 168 8.81 -10.10 10.02
N VAL A 169 8.94 -11.41 10.29
CA VAL A 169 9.32 -11.88 11.62
C VAL A 169 10.75 -11.49 11.96
N LEU A 170 11.69 -11.67 11.03
CA LEU A 170 13.11 -11.32 11.24
C LEU A 170 13.30 -9.83 11.52
N GLU A 171 12.61 -8.96 10.79
CA GLU A 171 12.71 -7.50 11.00
C GLU A 171 12.08 -7.03 12.32
N ARG A 172 11.15 -7.78 12.89
CA ARG A 172 10.59 -7.50 14.22
C ARG A 172 11.56 -7.86 15.36
N THR A 173 12.40 -8.85 15.14
CA THR A 173 13.30 -9.38 16.18
C THR A 173 14.68 -8.68 16.18
N GLY A 174 15.03 -7.90 15.17
CA GLY A 174 16.27 -7.14 15.02
C GLY A 174 17.33 -7.92 14.28
#